data_1ee86c7ab51b8f061b551d070f43d836
#
_entry.id   1ee86c7ab51b8f061b551d070f43d836
#
_cell.length_a   1.000
_cell.length_b   1.000
_cell.length_c   1.000
_cell.angle_alpha   90.00
_cell.angle_beta   90.00
_cell.angle_gamma   90.00
#
_symmetry.space_group_name_H-M   'P 1'
#
loop_
_entity.id
_entity.type
_entity.pdbx_description
1 polymer ?
#
loop_
_entity_poly.entity_id
_entity_poly.type
_entity_poly.pdbx_seq_one_letter_code
_entity_poly.pdbx_strand_id
1 'polypeptide(L)'
;MERDVLADRLKGYACLLVLFGHVLSGVRTAGIPTPAFFVGVERFLWSFHVDLFMFLSGYVFRITGGAAAKGSRLRFVGEKAINLGLPYVLFSVLYIAVNALTPGVNNPAALSDILRIGYAPIAQYWFIYALFWLFLLWAVLSRFLRYAVVTAVLYVFFIVCRVCHVDLGFLYAAFGSVLAFGIGTCLPALKPQKLPLFVRIGSVLLHIAVFYLFFRLGITDALFADDFLTLFGIFAAVCFISLLENCRPIAAFLDLVCRYAFPTYLLHTFFTAATRIALLRLGVTVYAVHLAAGTAVGLAGSLAIGWLAARSPYLNLVFYPTRSLRALRKAR
;
A
#
# COMPACT_ATOMS: atom_id res chain seq x y z
N MET A 1 -23.17 8.54 4.67
CA MET A 1 -22.18 8.93 3.65
C MET A 1 -22.17 7.83 2.61
N GLU A 2 -22.40 8.17 1.37
CA GLU A 2 -22.42 7.24 0.26
C GLU A 2 -21.02 6.65 0.04
N ARG A 3 -20.96 5.35 -0.23
CA ARG A 3 -19.69 4.62 -0.42
C ARG A 3 -19.12 4.98 -1.80
N ASP A 4 -17.87 5.43 -1.86
CA ASP A 4 -17.19 5.68 -3.13
C ASP A 4 -16.68 4.36 -3.71
N VAL A 5 -17.45 3.82 -4.65
CA VAL A 5 -17.20 2.52 -5.30
C VAL A 5 -15.89 2.53 -6.09
N LEU A 6 -15.57 3.66 -6.76
CA LEU A 6 -14.32 3.78 -7.51
C LEU A 6 -13.11 3.73 -6.59
N ALA A 7 -13.15 4.44 -5.47
CA ALA A 7 -12.07 4.41 -4.48
C ALA A 7 -11.88 3.01 -3.87
N ASP A 8 -12.97 2.27 -3.65
CA ASP A 8 -12.89 0.89 -3.16
C ASP A 8 -12.25 -0.04 -4.20
N ARG A 9 -12.62 0.06 -5.47
CA ARG A 9 -12.02 -0.73 -6.55
C ARG A 9 -10.56 -0.38 -6.79
N LEU A 10 -10.20 0.91 -6.72
CA LEU A 10 -8.81 1.36 -6.74
C LEU A 10 -7.99 0.76 -5.60
N LYS A 11 -8.57 0.64 -4.40
CA LYS A 11 -7.92 -0.04 -3.28
C LYS A 11 -7.70 -1.52 -3.55
N GLY A 12 -8.69 -2.21 -4.13
CA GLY A 12 -8.55 -3.60 -4.59
C GLY A 12 -7.44 -3.75 -5.62
N TYR A 13 -7.41 -2.87 -6.61
CA TYR A 13 -6.37 -2.83 -7.65
C TYR A 13 -4.98 -2.59 -7.06
N ALA A 14 -4.82 -1.57 -6.22
CA ALA A 14 -3.55 -1.28 -5.54
C ALA A 14 -3.05 -2.48 -4.71
N CYS A 15 -3.96 -3.21 -4.05
CA CYS A 15 -3.63 -4.42 -3.30
C CYS A 15 -3.06 -5.53 -4.21
N LEU A 16 -3.64 -5.72 -5.40
CA LEU A 16 -3.12 -6.66 -6.40
C LEU A 16 -1.75 -6.25 -6.90
N LEU A 17 -1.52 -4.96 -7.16
CA LEU A 17 -0.22 -4.45 -7.60
C LEU A 17 0.87 -4.66 -6.55
N VAL A 18 0.56 -4.40 -5.27
CA VAL A 18 1.50 -4.66 -4.15
C VAL A 18 1.84 -6.13 -4.06
N LEU A 19 0.85 -7.01 -4.05
CA LEU A 19 1.08 -8.46 -4.00
C LEU A 19 1.94 -8.92 -5.18
N PHE A 20 1.59 -8.52 -6.39
CA PHE A 20 2.32 -8.89 -7.60
C PHE A 20 3.75 -8.35 -7.61
N GLY A 21 3.95 -7.08 -7.21
CA GLY A 21 5.27 -6.47 -7.05
C GLY A 21 6.16 -7.24 -6.06
N HIS A 22 5.59 -7.70 -4.93
CA HIS A 22 6.33 -8.52 -3.97
C HIS A 22 6.64 -9.92 -4.48
N VAL A 23 5.80 -10.51 -5.34
CA VAL A 23 6.13 -11.79 -6.01
C VAL A 23 7.31 -11.59 -6.96
N LEU A 24 7.27 -10.56 -7.83
CA LEU A 24 8.34 -10.23 -8.77
C LEU A 24 9.67 -10.02 -8.04
N SER A 25 9.68 -9.14 -7.05
CA SER A 25 10.85 -8.82 -6.23
C SER A 25 11.36 -10.05 -5.48
N GLY A 26 10.46 -10.84 -4.89
CA GLY A 26 10.81 -12.04 -4.14
C GLY A 26 11.48 -13.11 -4.99
N VAL A 27 11.00 -13.34 -6.22
CA VAL A 27 11.56 -14.30 -7.18
C VAL A 27 12.95 -13.84 -7.62
N ARG A 28 13.08 -12.55 -7.98
CA ARG A 28 14.37 -11.97 -8.40
C ARG A 28 15.41 -12.01 -7.29
N THR A 29 15.04 -11.61 -6.08
CA THR A 29 15.94 -11.61 -4.91
C THR A 29 16.39 -13.01 -4.50
N ALA A 30 15.58 -14.04 -4.81
CA ALA A 30 15.95 -15.44 -4.61
C ALA A 30 16.96 -15.98 -5.64
N GLY A 31 17.42 -15.15 -6.57
CA GLY A 31 18.39 -15.54 -7.60
C GLY A 31 17.80 -16.37 -8.76
N ILE A 32 16.47 -16.45 -8.87
CA ILE A 32 15.82 -17.12 -10.01
C ILE A 32 15.99 -16.24 -11.25
N PRO A 33 16.48 -16.80 -12.40
CA PRO A 33 16.68 -16.06 -13.61
C PRO A 33 15.42 -15.31 -14.05
N THR A 34 15.47 -13.98 -13.96
CA THR A 34 14.32 -13.11 -14.21
C THR A 34 14.47 -12.44 -15.57
N PRO A 35 13.53 -12.64 -16.52
CA PRO A 35 13.58 -11.95 -17.80
C PRO A 35 13.56 -10.41 -17.63
N ALA A 36 14.36 -9.70 -18.45
CA ALA A 36 14.52 -8.25 -18.35
C ALA A 36 13.18 -7.48 -18.44
N PHE A 37 12.23 -7.98 -19.21
CA PHE A 37 10.87 -7.44 -19.26
C PHE A 37 10.23 -7.35 -17.86
N PHE A 38 10.32 -8.40 -17.05
CA PHE A 38 9.72 -8.41 -15.71
C PHE A 38 10.47 -7.54 -14.70
N VAL A 39 11.77 -7.31 -14.90
CA VAL A 39 12.51 -6.29 -14.14
C VAL A 39 11.94 -4.90 -14.44
N GLY A 40 11.65 -4.61 -15.70
CA GLY A 40 10.96 -3.37 -16.09
C GLY A 40 9.56 -3.24 -15.48
N VAL A 41 8.77 -4.33 -15.50
CA VAL A 41 7.43 -4.38 -14.88
C VAL A 41 7.53 -4.15 -13.36
N GLU A 42 8.49 -4.78 -12.67
CA GLU A 42 8.71 -4.56 -11.24
C GLU A 42 8.96 -3.07 -10.94
N ARG A 43 9.89 -2.44 -11.65
CA ARG A 43 10.21 -1.02 -11.48
C ARG A 43 9.03 -0.11 -11.83
N PHE A 44 8.29 -0.43 -12.88
CA PHE A 44 7.06 0.28 -13.23
C PHE A 44 6.04 0.25 -12.09
N LEU A 45 5.82 -0.90 -11.48
CA LEU A 45 4.92 -1.00 -10.35
C LEU A 45 5.42 -0.19 -9.15
N TRP A 46 6.70 -0.31 -8.81
CA TRP A 46 7.29 0.39 -7.67
C TRP A 46 7.25 1.91 -7.81
N SER A 47 7.12 2.46 -9.02
CA SER A 47 7.07 3.91 -9.23
C SER A 47 5.77 4.59 -8.75
N PHE A 48 4.67 3.84 -8.45
CA PHE A 48 3.41 4.49 -8.04
C PHE A 48 2.48 3.65 -7.15
N HIS A 49 2.62 2.32 -7.10
CA HIS A 49 1.57 1.46 -6.52
C HIS A 49 1.40 1.61 -5.00
N VAL A 50 2.48 1.88 -4.25
CA VAL A 50 2.40 2.13 -2.80
C VAL A 50 1.78 3.50 -2.55
N ASP A 51 2.21 4.51 -3.29
CA ASP A 51 1.69 5.85 -3.17
C ASP A 51 0.23 5.99 -3.65
N LEU A 52 -0.25 5.07 -4.51
CA LEU A 52 -1.68 4.94 -4.78
C LEU A 52 -2.47 4.61 -3.50
N PHE A 53 -1.95 3.77 -2.60
CA PHE A 53 -2.57 3.55 -1.29
C PHE A 53 -2.48 4.76 -0.37
N MET A 54 -1.35 5.48 -0.38
CA MET A 54 -1.21 6.70 0.39
C MET A 54 -2.20 7.77 -0.09
N PHE A 55 -2.30 7.97 -1.40
CA PHE A 55 -3.30 8.83 -2.03
C PHE A 55 -4.73 8.45 -1.63
N LEU A 56 -5.11 7.18 -1.75
CA LEU A 56 -6.44 6.70 -1.37
C LEU A 56 -6.71 6.88 0.14
N SER A 57 -5.69 6.74 0.97
CA SER A 57 -5.81 6.98 2.42
C SER A 57 -6.08 8.45 2.74
N GLY A 58 -5.40 9.36 2.05
CA GLY A 58 -5.65 10.81 2.11
C GLY A 58 -7.03 11.17 1.57
N TYR A 59 -7.42 10.60 0.43
CA TYR A 59 -8.75 10.79 -0.16
C TYR A 59 -9.88 10.33 0.78
N VAL A 60 -9.78 9.12 1.31
CA VAL A 60 -10.76 8.61 2.29
C VAL A 60 -10.78 9.46 3.56
N PHE A 61 -9.62 9.92 4.05
CA PHE A 61 -9.57 10.87 5.16
C PHE A 61 -10.39 12.14 4.84
N ARG A 62 -10.25 12.70 3.64
CA ARG A 62 -10.99 13.89 3.21
C ARG A 62 -12.50 13.65 3.16
N ILE A 63 -12.95 12.64 2.42
CA ILE A 63 -14.37 12.39 2.20
C ILE A 63 -15.11 11.91 3.47
N THR A 64 -14.37 11.36 4.45
CA THR A 64 -14.94 10.97 5.76
C THR A 64 -14.96 12.12 6.77
N GLY A 65 -14.66 13.35 6.36
CA GLY A 65 -14.69 14.54 7.20
C GLY A 65 -13.44 14.77 8.04
N GLY A 66 -12.34 14.06 7.75
CA GLY A 66 -11.06 14.26 8.41
C GLY A 66 -11.06 13.91 9.90
N ALA A 67 -10.10 14.47 10.62
CA ALA A 67 -9.94 14.22 12.05
C ALA A 67 -11.08 14.81 12.92
N ALA A 68 -11.75 15.86 12.41
CA ALA A 68 -12.83 16.54 13.14
C ALA A 68 -14.14 15.72 13.18
N ALA A 69 -14.39 14.89 12.17
CA ALA A 69 -15.62 14.08 12.07
C ALA A 69 -15.81 13.07 13.21
N LYS A 70 -14.77 12.77 13.97
CA LYS A 70 -14.81 11.87 15.13
C LYS A 70 -15.15 12.58 16.46
N GLY A 71 -15.53 13.86 16.40
CA GLY A 71 -15.84 14.70 17.58
C GLY A 71 -14.60 15.22 18.30
N SER A 72 -13.49 14.46 18.31
CA SER A 72 -12.21 14.85 18.90
C SER A 72 -11.05 14.35 18.05
N ARG A 73 -10.07 15.21 17.77
CA ARG A 73 -8.83 14.85 17.08
C ARG A 73 -8.01 13.83 17.87
N LEU A 74 -7.98 13.96 19.19
CA LEU A 74 -7.31 12.98 20.06
C LEU A 74 -7.94 11.59 19.93
N ARG A 75 -9.27 11.52 19.91
CA ARG A 75 -9.99 10.28 19.65
C ARG A 75 -9.68 9.69 18.28
N PHE A 76 -9.61 10.53 17.24
CA PHE A 76 -9.22 10.08 15.89
C PHE A 76 -7.82 9.47 15.91
N VAL A 77 -6.82 10.16 16.49
CA VAL A 77 -5.44 9.69 16.59
C VAL A 77 -5.38 8.39 17.40
N GLY A 78 -6.08 8.31 18.54
CA GLY A 78 -6.16 7.09 19.35
C GLY A 78 -6.78 5.90 18.59
N GLU A 79 -7.87 6.13 17.82
CA GLU A 79 -8.46 5.09 16.95
C GLU A 79 -7.46 4.64 15.86
N LYS A 80 -6.67 5.56 15.28
CA LYS A 80 -5.63 5.22 14.31
C LYS A 80 -4.46 4.47 14.94
N ALA A 81 -4.01 4.88 16.12
CA ALA A 81 -2.98 4.19 16.89
C ALA A 81 -3.38 2.73 17.19
N ILE A 82 -4.62 2.49 17.56
CA ILE A 82 -5.12 1.13 17.81
C ILE A 82 -5.25 0.35 16.49
N ASN A 83 -5.89 0.93 15.46
CA ASN A 83 -6.20 0.20 14.22
C ASN A 83 -5.00 -0.04 13.31
N LEU A 84 -3.95 0.77 13.39
CA LEU A 84 -2.72 0.60 12.63
C LEU A 84 -1.60 0.06 13.52
N GLY A 85 -1.45 0.57 14.75
CA GLY A 85 -0.36 0.21 15.64
C GLY A 85 -0.46 -1.22 16.15
N LEU A 86 -1.64 -1.70 16.58
CA LEU A 86 -1.77 -3.09 17.04
C LEU A 86 -1.48 -4.11 15.95
N PRO A 87 -2.07 -4.02 14.72
CA PRO A 87 -1.68 -4.88 13.62
C PRO A 87 -0.19 -4.73 13.25
N TYR A 88 0.34 -3.51 13.25
CA TYR A 88 1.76 -3.26 12.97
C TYR A 88 2.67 -4.07 13.91
N VAL A 89 2.49 -3.92 15.22
CA VAL A 89 3.32 -4.63 16.21
C VAL A 89 3.15 -6.14 16.08
N LEU A 90 1.90 -6.61 16.04
CA LEU A 90 1.60 -8.04 16.00
C LEU A 90 2.22 -8.72 14.76
N PHE A 91 2.01 -8.13 13.57
CA PHE A 91 2.50 -8.73 12.33
C PHE A 91 4.00 -8.50 12.12
N SER A 92 4.59 -7.43 12.64
CA SER A 92 6.05 -7.26 12.65
C SER A 92 6.73 -8.33 13.52
N VAL A 93 6.21 -8.57 14.73
CA VAL A 93 6.73 -9.62 15.62
C VAL A 93 6.56 -11.00 14.97
N LEU A 94 5.37 -11.29 14.42
CA LEU A 94 5.11 -12.55 13.73
C LEU A 94 6.06 -12.74 12.53
N TYR A 95 6.26 -11.69 11.73
CA TYR A 95 7.18 -11.72 10.59
C TYR A 95 8.61 -12.01 11.03
N ILE A 96 9.12 -11.30 12.04
CA ILE A 96 10.46 -11.52 12.58
C ILE A 96 10.60 -12.95 13.08
N ALA A 97 9.65 -13.44 13.89
CA ALA A 97 9.70 -14.79 14.44
C ALA A 97 9.69 -15.87 13.33
N VAL A 98 8.79 -15.74 12.33
CA VAL A 98 8.73 -16.68 11.20
C VAL A 98 10.01 -16.65 10.38
N ASN A 99 10.56 -15.46 10.09
CA ASN A 99 11.78 -15.33 9.30
C ASN A 99 13.00 -15.86 10.05
N ALA A 100 13.12 -15.61 11.35
CA ALA A 100 14.23 -16.12 12.17
C ALA A 100 14.25 -17.66 12.24
N LEU A 101 13.07 -18.29 12.13
CA LEU A 101 12.91 -19.75 12.23
C LEU A 101 12.85 -20.46 10.87
N THR A 102 12.75 -19.73 9.76
CA THR A 102 12.55 -20.31 8.43
C THR A 102 13.83 -20.25 7.60
N PRO A 103 14.46 -21.40 7.27
CA PRO A 103 15.60 -21.42 6.36
C PRO A 103 15.20 -21.05 4.93
N GLY A 104 16.09 -20.33 4.20
CA GLY A 104 15.89 -19.99 2.79
C GLY A 104 15.01 -18.75 2.54
N VAL A 105 14.78 -17.93 3.57
CA VAL A 105 14.20 -16.61 3.40
C VAL A 105 15.19 -15.65 2.72
N ASN A 106 14.69 -14.74 1.86
CA ASN A 106 15.54 -13.79 1.15
C ASN A 106 16.20 -12.76 2.08
N ASN A 107 15.45 -12.29 3.08
CA ASN A 107 15.91 -11.28 4.03
C ASN A 107 15.74 -11.84 5.46
N PRO A 108 16.73 -12.55 5.99
CA PRO A 108 16.66 -13.10 7.32
C PRO A 108 16.54 -11.97 8.36
N ALA A 109 15.70 -12.18 9.38
CA ALA A 109 15.55 -11.27 10.51
C ALA A 109 16.05 -11.94 11.78
N ALA A 110 16.65 -11.16 12.69
CA ALA A 110 17.01 -11.62 14.02
C ALA A 110 15.91 -11.33 15.02
N LEU A 111 15.73 -12.18 16.04
CA LEU A 111 14.74 -11.94 17.10
C LEU A 111 14.97 -10.62 17.84
N SER A 112 16.23 -10.15 17.90
CA SER A 112 16.57 -8.82 18.44
C SER A 112 15.94 -7.65 17.67
N ASP A 113 15.55 -7.85 16.41
CA ASP A 113 14.92 -6.81 15.60
C ASP A 113 13.53 -6.42 16.15
N ILE A 114 12.93 -7.27 16.98
CA ILE A 114 11.67 -6.93 17.70
C ILE A 114 11.85 -5.65 18.53
N LEU A 115 13.02 -5.43 19.11
CA LEU A 115 13.30 -4.24 19.92
C LEU A 115 13.44 -2.95 19.08
N ARG A 116 13.59 -3.09 17.78
CA ARG A 116 13.82 -1.98 16.84
C ARG A 116 12.56 -1.56 16.09
N ILE A 117 11.47 -2.33 16.11
CA ILE A 117 10.26 -2.02 15.30
C ILE A 117 9.67 -0.64 15.61
N GLY A 118 9.93 -0.06 16.79
CA GLY A 118 9.47 1.28 17.16
C GLY A 118 10.10 2.42 16.35
N TYR A 119 11.32 2.23 15.82
CA TYR A 119 12.05 3.24 15.04
C TYR A 119 12.65 2.71 13.72
N ALA A 120 12.63 1.40 13.51
CA ALA A 120 13.07 0.75 12.28
C ALA A 120 11.99 -0.25 11.83
N PRO A 121 10.98 0.22 11.10
CA PRO A 121 9.89 -0.63 10.64
C PRO A 121 10.41 -1.70 9.68
N ILE A 122 9.95 -2.95 9.86
CA ILE A 122 10.45 -4.10 9.12
C ILE A 122 9.59 -4.44 7.91
N ALA A 123 10.22 -4.91 6.83
CA ALA A 123 9.59 -5.41 5.62
C ALA A 123 8.47 -4.48 5.11
N GLN A 124 7.38 -5.00 4.57
CA GLN A 124 6.25 -4.20 4.05
C GLN A 124 5.52 -3.38 5.13
N TYR A 125 5.73 -3.66 6.41
CA TYR A 125 4.98 -2.98 7.50
C TYR A 125 5.38 -1.52 7.70
N TRP A 126 6.49 -1.06 7.08
CA TRP A 126 6.85 0.35 7.01
C TRP A 126 5.70 1.23 6.51
N PHE A 127 4.86 0.70 5.59
CA PHE A 127 3.73 1.43 5.05
C PHE A 127 2.69 1.80 6.13
N ILE A 128 2.30 0.86 7.02
CA ILE A 128 1.34 1.14 8.11
C ILE A 128 1.94 2.16 9.08
N TYR A 129 3.23 2.01 9.35
CA TYR A 129 3.96 2.92 10.22
C TYR A 129 3.98 4.34 9.64
N ALA A 130 4.35 4.50 8.38
CA ALA A 130 4.34 5.78 7.68
C ALA A 130 2.93 6.37 7.60
N LEU A 131 1.93 5.54 7.30
CA LEU A 131 0.52 5.96 7.23
C LEU A 131 0.01 6.49 8.57
N PHE A 132 0.43 5.91 9.71
CA PHE A 132 0.09 6.43 11.03
C PHE A 132 0.62 7.85 11.24
N TRP A 133 1.90 8.09 10.88
CA TRP A 133 2.51 9.42 10.97
C TRP A 133 1.83 10.45 10.07
N LEU A 134 1.44 10.07 8.86
CA LEU A 134 0.67 10.93 7.96
C LEU A 134 -0.68 11.31 8.59
N PHE A 135 -1.42 10.36 9.14
CA PHE A 135 -2.67 10.67 9.83
C PHE A 135 -2.47 11.59 11.03
N LEU A 136 -1.39 11.40 11.80
CA LEU A 136 -1.05 12.26 12.93
C LEU A 136 -0.73 13.70 12.47
N LEU A 137 0.15 13.85 11.47
CA LEU A 137 0.50 15.16 10.91
C LEU A 137 -0.74 15.90 10.40
N TRP A 138 -1.59 15.23 9.60
CA TRP A 138 -2.83 15.86 9.11
C TRP A 138 -3.84 16.14 10.23
N ALA A 139 -3.95 15.28 11.24
CA ALA A 139 -4.83 15.54 12.37
C ALA A 139 -4.41 16.77 13.17
N VAL A 140 -3.12 17.01 13.31
CA VAL A 140 -2.59 18.17 14.02
C VAL A 140 -2.65 19.43 13.16
N LEU A 141 -2.00 19.42 11.99
CA LEU A 141 -1.79 20.62 11.17
C LEU A 141 -3.08 21.13 10.51
N SER A 142 -4.01 20.26 10.14
CA SER A 142 -5.29 20.67 9.55
C SER A 142 -6.23 21.39 10.54
N ARG A 143 -5.80 21.56 11.80
CA ARG A 143 -6.47 22.44 12.75
C ARG A 143 -6.25 23.91 12.41
N PHE A 144 -5.08 24.20 11.89
CA PHE A 144 -4.59 25.58 11.68
C PHE A 144 -4.54 25.96 10.20
N LEU A 145 -4.35 24.97 9.31
CA LEU A 145 -4.07 25.18 7.90
C LEU A 145 -5.06 24.37 7.02
N ARG A 146 -5.32 24.89 5.81
CA ARG A 146 -6.04 24.13 4.77
C ARG A 146 -5.20 22.95 4.29
N TYR A 147 -5.82 21.86 3.88
CA TYR A 147 -5.11 20.64 3.44
C TYR A 147 -4.06 20.90 2.36
N ALA A 148 -4.36 21.75 1.37
CA ALA A 148 -3.41 22.12 0.34
C ALA A 148 -2.14 22.82 0.91
N VAL A 149 -2.32 23.68 1.92
CA VAL A 149 -1.19 24.34 2.59
C VAL A 149 -0.40 23.33 3.42
N VAL A 150 -1.06 22.43 4.14
CA VAL A 150 -0.39 21.35 4.87
C VAL A 150 0.46 20.51 3.90
N THR A 151 -0.12 20.11 2.76
CA THR A 151 0.58 19.35 1.73
C THR A 151 1.82 20.10 1.24
N ALA A 152 1.64 21.37 0.84
CA ALA A 152 2.73 22.18 0.30
C ALA A 152 3.87 22.38 1.33
N VAL A 153 3.54 22.72 2.57
CA VAL A 153 4.54 22.94 3.63
C VAL A 153 5.32 21.68 3.93
N LEU A 154 4.65 20.55 4.11
CA LEU A 154 5.32 19.28 4.42
C LEU A 154 6.12 18.75 3.23
N TYR A 155 5.64 18.95 2.01
CA TYR A 155 6.37 18.56 0.80
C TYR A 155 7.62 19.41 0.59
N VAL A 156 7.51 20.73 0.70
CA VAL A 156 8.67 21.64 0.62
C VAL A 156 9.70 21.28 1.70
N PHE A 157 9.25 21.05 2.93
CA PHE A 157 10.13 20.57 4.01
C PHE A 157 10.86 19.30 3.62
N PHE A 158 10.15 18.31 3.07
CA PHE A 158 10.77 17.06 2.62
C PHE A 158 11.82 17.28 1.50
N ILE A 159 11.50 18.11 0.50
CA ILE A 159 12.44 18.44 -0.57
C ILE A 159 13.69 19.15 -0.03
N VAL A 160 13.51 20.10 0.89
CA VAL A 160 14.66 20.76 1.54
C VAL A 160 15.52 19.75 2.29
N CYS A 161 14.92 18.83 3.06
CA CYS A 161 15.66 17.77 3.74
C CYS A 161 16.43 16.88 2.75
N ARG A 162 15.81 16.49 1.62
CA ARG A 162 16.50 15.70 0.56
C ARG A 162 17.68 16.45 -0.03
N VAL A 163 17.50 17.71 -0.39
CA VAL A 163 18.56 18.55 -0.99
C VAL A 163 19.70 18.82 -0.01
N CYS A 164 19.36 19.07 1.27
CA CYS A 164 20.36 19.30 2.32
C CYS A 164 20.91 18.00 2.94
N HIS A 165 20.53 16.81 2.42
CA HIS A 165 20.96 15.50 2.94
C HIS A 165 20.66 15.30 4.43
N VAL A 166 19.54 15.88 4.92
CA VAL A 166 19.10 15.70 6.31
C VAL A 166 18.47 14.32 6.46
N ASP A 167 19.00 13.52 7.38
CA ASP A 167 18.42 12.22 7.70
C ASP A 167 17.13 12.39 8.51
N LEU A 168 16.03 11.95 7.96
CA LEU A 168 14.71 11.93 8.60
C LEU A 168 14.46 10.64 9.39
N GLY A 169 15.39 9.69 9.36
CA GLY A 169 15.31 8.43 10.09
C GLY A 169 14.01 7.70 9.81
N PHE A 170 13.31 7.30 10.85
CA PHE A 170 12.04 6.55 10.77
C PHE A 170 10.87 7.34 10.12
N LEU A 171 10.98 8.64 9.99
CA LEU A 171 9.97 9.48 9.34
C LEU A 171 10.16 9.59 7.81
N TYR A 172 11.31 9.15 7.28
CA TYR A 172 11.63 9.29 5.86
C TYR A 172 10.51 8.77 4.95
N ALA A 173 10.02 7.56 5.22
CA ALA A 173 8.95 6.96 4.41
C ALA A 173 7.61 7.72 4.50
N ALA A 174 7.29 8.29 5.67
CA ALA A 174 6.09 9.11 5.82
C ALA A 174 6.21 10.42 5.02
N PHE A 175 7.36 11.09 5.11
CA PHE A 175 7.60 12.33 4.36
C PHE A 175 7.71 12.09 2.85
N GLY A 176 8.27 10.96 2.41
CA GLY A 176 8.29 10.54 1.01
C GLY A 176 6.90 10.41 0.39
N SER A 177 5.92 9.99 1.17
CA SER A 177 4.52 9.83 0.71
C SER A 177 3.61 11.03 0.99
N VAL A 178 4.14 12.14 1.52
CA VAL A 178 3.39 13.38 1.84
C VAL A 178 2.63 13.90 0.62
N LEU A 179 3.27 13.91 -0.54
CA LEU A 179 2.68 14.48 -1.76
C LEU A 179 1.46 13.66 -2.21
N ALA A 180 1.58 12.35 -2.28
CA ALA A 180 0.50 11.46 -2.67
C ALA A 180 -0.67 11.52 -1.68
N PHE A 181 -0.41 11.37 -0.38
CA PHE A 181 -1.42 11.47 0.67
C PHE A 181 -2.10 12.86 0.66
N GLY A 182 -1.30 13.90 0.56
CA GLY A 182 -1.75 15.30 0.58
C GLY A 182 -2.68 15.62 -0.58
N ILE A 183 -2.31 15.25 -1.82
CA ILE A 183 -3.18 15.42 -3.00
C ILE A 183 -4.50 14.68 -2.79
N GLY A 184 -4.47 13.46 -2.25
CA GLY A 184 -5.68 12.74 -1.87
C GLY A 184 -6.58 13.56 -0.95
N THR A 185 -6.02 14.25 0.06
CA THR A 185 -6.81 15.08 0.98
C THR A 185 -7.38 16.35 0.34
N CYS A 186 -6.84 16.79 -0.79
CA CYS A 186 -7.31 17.98 -1.49
C CYS A 186 -8.51 17.69 -2.40
N LEU A 187 -8.74 16.43 -2.78
CA LEU A 187 -9.79 16.08 -3.72
C LEU A 187 -11.13 15.81 -3.00
N PRO A 188 -12.21 16.52 -3.37
CA PRO A 188 -13.54 16.31 -2.80
C PRO A 188 -14.24 15.08 -3.37
N ALA A 189 -13.90 14.67 -4.60
CA ALA A 189 -14.45 13.52 -5.30
C ALA A 189 -13.54 13.07 -6.45
N LEU A 190 -13.52 11.76 -6.71
CA LEU A 190 -12.91 11.18 -7.90
C LEU A 190 -14.00 11.05 -8.98
N LYS A 191 -13.89 11.81 -10.06
CA LYS A 191 -14.87 11.83 -11.15
C LYS A 191 -14.19 11.68 -12.52
N PRO A 192 -13.39 10.63 -12.75
CA PRO A 192 -12.68 10.43 -14.02
C PRO A 192 -13.65 10.22 -15.19
N GLN A 193 -14.90 9.78 -14.92
CA GLN A 193 -15.94 9.62 -15.94
C GLN A 193 -16.33 10.93 -16.64
N LYS A 194 -16.03 12.09 -16.01
CA LYS A 194 -16.22 13.41 -16.64
C LYS A 194 -15.14 13.72 -17.68
N LEU A 195 -14.03 12.98 -17.69
CA LEU A 195 -12.98 13.12 -18.69
C LEU A 195 -13.38 12.38 -19.98
N PRO A 196 -13.06 12.95 -21.15
CA PRO A 196 -13.24 12.26 -22.42
C PRO A 196 -12.53 10.90 -22.45
N LEU A 197 -13.09 9.95 -23.18
CA LEU A 197 -12.55 8.58 -23.28
C LEU A 197 -11.07 8.57 -23.73
N PHE A 198 -10.73 9.41 -24.73
CA PHE A 198 -9.36 9.48 -25.23
C PHE A 198 -8.36 9.99 -24.19
N VAL A 199 -8.78 10.87 -23.25
CA VAL A 199 -7.93 11.31 -22.13
C VAL A 199 -7.68 10.16 -21.16
N ARG A 200 -8.70 9.38 -20.86
CA ARG A 200 -8.57 8.23 -19.93
C ARG A 200 -7.68 7.15 -20.52
N ILE A 201 -7.87 6.78 -21.78
CA ILE A 201 -7.01 5.79 -22.46
C ILE A 201 -5.60 6.38 -22.66
N GLY A 202 -5.52 7.62 -23.16
CA GLY A 202 -4.26 8.29 -23.43
C GLY A 202 -3.39 8.45 -22.19
N SER A 203 -3.98 8.71 -21.01
CA SER A 203 -3.21 8.82 -19.75
C SER A 203 -2.54 7.50 -19.37
N VAL A 204 -3.20 6.35 -19.56
CA VAL A 204 -2.62 5.03 -19.29
C VAL A 204 -1.45 4.74 -20.24
N LEU A 205 -1.67 4.92 -21.55
CA LEU A 205 -0.64 4.67 -22.56
C LEU A 205 0.56 5.63 -22.40
N LEU A 206 0.28 6.90 -22.14
CA LEU A 206 1.31 7.90 -21.94
C LEU A 206 2.12 7.65 -20.65
N HIS A 207 1.48 7.21 -19.55
CA HIS A 207 2.22 6.84 -18.34
C HIS A 207 3.20 5.69 -18.61
N ILE A 208 2.78 4.65 -19.33
CA ILE A 208 3.66 3.54 -19.71
C ILE A 208 4.82 4.05 -20.59
N ALA A 209 4.54 4.89 -21.57
CA ALA A 209 5.54 5.43 -22.47
C ALA A 209 6.56 6.33 -21.74
N VAL A 210 6.10 7.22 -20.87
CA VAL A 210 6.95 8.12 -20.08
C VAL A 210 7.80 7.32 -19.09
N PHE A 211 7.20 6.34 -18.38
CA PHE A 211 7.98 5.47 -17.52
C PHE A 211 9.07 4.74 -18.31
N TYR A 212 8.74 4.15 -19.46
CA TYR A 212 9.72 3.46 -20.31
C TYR A 212 10.85 4.39 -20.77
N LEU A 213 10.53 5.63 -21.15
CA LEU A 213 11.52 6.64 -21.51
C LEU A 213 12.44 6.95 -20.32
N PHE A 214 11.90 7.23 -19.13
CA PHE A 214 12.67 7.55 -17.93
C PHE A 214 13.53 6.36 -17.49
N PHE A 215 12.99 5.15 -17.60
CA PHE A 215 13.71 3.92 -17.33
C PHE A 215 14.90 3.71 -18.28
N ARG A 216 14.71 3.98 -19.58
CA ARG A 216 15.78 3.89 -20.60
C ARG A 216 16.86 4.96 -20.42
N LEU A 217 16.48 6.13 -19.92
CA LEU A 217 17.42 7.23 -19.64
C LEU A 217 18.09 7.08 -18.26
N GLY A 218 17.68 6.14 -17.43
CA GLY A 218 18.23 5.93 -16.08
C GLY A 218 17.89 7.05 -15.08
N ILE A 219 16.80 7.80 -15.31
CA ILE A 219 16.41 8.96 -14.49
C ILE A 219 15.17 8.71 -13.61
N THR A 220 14.72 7.47 -13.50
CA THR A 220 13.50 7.14 -12.70
C THR A 220 13.61 7.60 -11.24
N ASP A 221 14.82 7.56 -10.68
CA ASP A 221 15.07 7.91 -9.28
C ASP A 221 15.60 9.35 -9.09
N ALA A 222 15.60 10.15 -10.18
CA ALA A 222 16.02 11.55 -10.11
C ALA A 222 15.02 12.39 -9.31
N LEU A 223 15.52 13.45 -8.67
CA LEU A 223 14.67 14.39 -7.94
C LEU A 223 13.53 14.88 -8.85
N PHE A 224 12.31 14.86 -8.38
CA PHE A 224 11.06 15.16 -9.09
C PHE A 224 10.63 14.17 -10.18
N ALA A 225 11.50 13.36 -10.76
CA ALA A 225 11.10 12.35 -11.73
C ALA A 225 10.27 11.25 -11.07
N ASP A 226 10.68 10.81 -9.90
CA ASP A 226 9.96 9.87 -9.06
C ASP A 226 8.57 10.41 -8.66
N ASP A 227 8.52 11.65 -8.13
CA ASP A 227 7.26 12.31 -7.78
C ASP A 227 6.32 12.46 -8.99
N PHE A 228 6.88 12.82 -10.15
CA PHE A 228 6.12 12.94 -11.39
C PHE A 228 5.54 11.59 -11.85
N LEU A 229 6.36 10.54 -11.85
CA LEU A 229 5.91 9.17 -12.21
C LEU A 229 4.85 8.68 -11.25
N THR A 230 5.03 8.94 -9.95
CA THR A 230 4.05 8.61 -8.91
C THR A 230 2.71 9.29 -9.15
N LEU A 231 2.67 10.60 -9.31
CA LEU A 231 1.41 11.34 -9.51
C LEU A 231 0.74 10.98 -10.82
N PHE A 232 1.54 10.85 -11.87
CA PHE A 232 1.01 10.46 -13.17
C PHE A 232 0.49 9.02 -13.15
N GLY A 233 1.19 8.10 -12.45
CA GLY A 233 0.76 6.72 -12.24
C GLY A 233 -0.55 6.62 -11.45
N ILE A 234 -0.72 7.43 -10.40
CA ILE A 234 -1.97 7.53 -9.64
C ILE A 234 -3.11 8.00 -10.57
N PHE A 235 -2.89 9.06 -11.34
CA PHE A 235 -3.89 9.55 -12.29
C PHE A 235 -4.25 8.51 -13.35
N ALA A 236 -3.24 7.87 -13.95
CA ALA A 236 -3.43 6.79 -14.91
C ALA A 236 -4.19 5.60 -14.31
N ALA A 237 -3.89 5.21 -13.06
CA ALA A 237 -4.60 4.14 -12.35
C ALA A 237 -6.07 4.50 -12.11
N VAL A 238 -6.38 5.74 -11.71
CA VAL A 238 -7.75 6.23 -11.55
C VAL A 238 -8.51 6.16 -12.88
N CYS A 239 -7.88 6.61 -13.97
CA CYS A 239 -8.45 6.51 -15.32
C CYS A 239 -8.65 5.05 -15.75
N PHE A 240 -7.66 4.19 -15.55
CA PHE A 240 -7.70 2.78 -15.91
C PHE A 240 -8.86 2.04 -15.23
N ILE A 241 -8.99 2.17 -13.92
CA ILE A 241 -10.08 1.51 -13.18
C ILE A 241 -11.44 2.06 -13.61
N SER A 242 -11.53 3.36 -13.93
CA SER A 242 -12.78 3.93 -14.45
C SER A 242 -13.21 3.38 -15.82
N LEU A 243 -12.28 2.90 -16.64
CA LEU A 243 -12.58 2.21 -17.91
C LEU A 243 -13.15 0.80 -17.66
N LEU A 244 -12.81 0.19 -16.54
CA LEU A 244 -13.23 -1.18 -16.19
C LEU A 244 -14.49 -1.25 -15.33
N GLU A 245 -15.06 -0.12 -14.91
CA GLU A 245 -16.22 -0.07 -14.01
C GLU A 245 -17.43 -0.85 -14.50
N ASN A 246 -17.67 -0.87 -15.83
CA ASN A 246 -18.78 -1.56 -16.47
C ASN A 246 -18.51 -3.05 -16.72
N CYS A 247 -17.28 -3.52 -16.54
CA CYS A 247 -16.92 -4.92 -16.66
C CYS A 247 -17.26 -5.66 -15.35
N ARG A 248 -18.47 -6.23 -15.27
CA ARG A 248 -19.02 -6.87 -14.06
C ARG A 248 -18.06 -7.88 -13.40
N PRO A 249 -17.41 -8.81 -14.13
CA PRO A 249 -16.47 -9.77 -13.50
C PRO A 249 -15.29 -9.07 -12.83
N ILE A 250 -14.67 -8.09 -13.52
CA ILE A 250 -13.51 -7.34 -12.99
C ILE A 250 -13.95 -6.52 -11.77
N ALA A 251 -15.05 -5.81 -11.88
CA ALA A 251 -15.61 -5.02 -10.80
C ALA A 251 -15.88 -5.86 -9.54
N ALA A 252 -16.54 -7.01 -9.69
CA ALA A 252 -16.82 -7.94 -8.59
C ALA A 252 -15.54 -8.51 -7.96
N PHE A 253 -14.52 -8.81 -8.77
CA PHE A 253 -13.23 -9.29 -8.29
C PHE A 253 -12.49 -8.20 -7.50
N LEU A 254 -12.44 -6.96 -8.00
CA LEU A 254 -11.83 -5.83 -7.28
C LEU A 254 -12.57 -5.52 -5.97
N ASP A 255 -13.90 -5.59 -5.97
CA ASP A 255 -14.73 -5.43 -4.77
C ASP A 255 -14.44 -6.52 -3.73
N LEU A 256 -14.22 -7.78 -4.16
CA LEU A 256 -13.81 -8.88 -3.30
C LEU A 256 -12.42 -8.63 -2.69
N VAL A 257 -11.44 -8.26 -3.51
CA VAL A 257 -10.07 -7.96 -3.04
C VAL A 257 -10.08 -6.77 -2.09
N CYS A 258 -10.83 -5.71 -2.41
CA CYS A 258 -10.97 -4.54 -1.53
C CYS A 258 -11.54 -4.90 -0.16
N ARG A 259 -12.52 -5.80 -0.10
CA ARG A 259 -13.14 -6.25 1.16
C ARG A 259 -12.10 -6.81 2.13
N TYR A 260 -11.10 -7.50 1.63
CA TYR A 260 -10.04 -8.14 2.40
C TYR A 260 -8.65 -7.51 2.16
N ALA A 261 -8.59 -6.28 1.63
CA ALA A 261 -7.33 -5.64 1.26
C ALA A 261 -6.35 -5.52 2.43
N PHE A 262 -6.83 -5.20 3.64
CA PHE A 262 -5.94 -5.06 4.79
C PHE A 262 -5.36 -6.40 5.29
N PRO A 263 -6.16 -7.49 5.47
CA PRO A 263 -5.59 -8.83 5.67
C PRO A 263 -4.65 -9.26 4.55
N THR A 264 -4.99 -9.02 3.28
CA THR A 264 -4.12 -9.36 2.16
C THR A 264 -2.79 -8.62 2.23
N TYR A 265 -2.82 -7.32 2.50
CA TYR A 265 -1.60 -6.52 2.70
C TYR A 265 -0.71 -7.10 3.83
N LEU A 266 -1.30 -7.50 4.96
CA LEU A 266 -0.53 -8.01 6.10
C LEU A 266 0.05 -9.41 5.87
N LEU A 267 -0.60 -10.26 5.09
CA LEU A 267 -0.33 -11.70 5.01
C LEU A 267 0.32 -12.16 3.71
N HIS A 268 0.17 -11.43 2.60
CA HIS A 268 0.57 -11.94 1.28
C HIS A 268 2.04 -12.39 1.22
N THR A 269 2.94 -11.69 1.90
CA THR A 269 4.38 -12.03 1.89
C THR A 269 4.69 -13.38 2.55
N PHE A 270 3.92 -13.78 3.56
CA PHE A 270 4.06 -15.12 4.15
C PHE A 270 3.73 -16.20 3.13
N PHE A 271 2.60 -16.06 2.43
CA PHE A 271 2.18 -17.03 1.43
C PHE A 271 3.09 -17.05 0.21
N THR A 272 3.50 -15.87 -0.29
CA THR A 272 4.37 -15.80 -1.47
C THR A 272 5.77 -16.33 -1.16
N ALA A 273 6.33 -16.05 0.01
CA ALA A 273 7.62 -16.58 0.44
C ALA A 273 7.57 -18.09 0.67
N ALA A 274 6.52 -18.59 1.36
CA ALA A 274 6.33 -20.02 1.59
C ALA A 274 6.22 -20.78 0.27
N THR A 275 5.43 -20.28 -0.70
CA THR A 275 5.30 -20.87 -2.04
C THR A 275 6.64 -20.92 -2.76
N ARG A 276 7.39 -19.82 -2.75
CA ARG A 276 8.71 -19.77 -3.39
C ARG A 276 9.68 -20.77 -2.76
N ILE A 277 9.76 -20.82 -1.43
CA ILE A 277 10.65 -21.73 -0.71
C ILE A 277 10.26 -23.19 -1.00
N ALA A 278 8.96 -23.52 -1.00
CA ALA A 278 8.50 -24.86 -1.32
C ALA A 278 8.87 -25.27 -2.75
N LEU A 279 8.64 -24.40 -3.74
CA LEU A 279 9.00 -24.69 -5.13
C LEU A 279 10.52 -24.87 -5.31
N LEU A 280 11.34 -24.04 -4.66
CA LEU A 280 12.80 -24.18 -4.71
C LEU A 280 13.27 -25.50 -4.07
N ARG A 281 12.67 -25.92 -2.95
CA ARG A 281 12.97 -27.23 -2.32
C ARG A 281 12.58 -28.42 -3.20
N LEU A 282 11.57 -28.24 -4.05
CA LEU A 282 11.18 -29.24 -5.05
C LEU A 282 12.02 -29.19 -6.34
N GLY A 283 13.07 -28.34 -6.38
CA GLY A 283 13.92 -28.19 -7.56
C GLY A 283 13.30 -27.38 -8.69
N VAL A 284 12.15 -26.76 -8.49
CA VAL A 284 11.48 -25.92 -9.51
C VAL A 284 12.15 -24.55 -9.54
N THR A 285 12.79 -24.23 -10.68
CA THR A 285 13.47 -22.94 -10.91
C THR A 285 12.84 -22.13 -12.05
N VAL A 286 11.75 -22.63 -12.63
CA VAL A 286 11.05 -21.98 -13.76
C VAL A 286 10.36 -20.71 -13.27
N TYR A 287 10.79 -19.56 -13.78
CA TYR A 287 10.30 -18.23 -13.41
C TYR A 287 8.77 -18.11 -13.46
N ALA A 288 8.16 -18.53 -14.57
CA ALA A 288 6.71 -18.42 -14.78
C ALA A 288 5.90 -19.23 -13.74
N VAL A 289 6.42 -20.38 -13.30
CA VAL A 289 5.78 -21.18 -12.24
C VAL A 289 5.79 -20.45 -10.91
N HIS A 290 6.93 -19.86 -10.53
CA HIS A 290 7.04 -19.05 -9.32
C HIS A 290 6.10 -17.84 -9.36
N LEU A 291 6.04 -17.15 -10.49
CA LEU A 291 5.18 -15.98 -10.67
C LEU A 291 3.69 -16.35 -10.54
N ALA A 292 3.26 -17.39 -11.27
CA ALA A 292 1.86 -17.82 -11.26
C ALA A 292 1.45 -18.38 -9.88
N ALA A 293 2.22 -19.33 -9.34
CA ALA A 293 1.92 -19.95 -8.06
C ALA A 293 2.02 -18.95 -6.90
N GLY A 294 3.07 -18.11 -6.88
CA GLY A 294 3.25 -17.07 -5.85
C GLY A 294 2.09 -16.09 -5.84
N THR A 295 1.64 -15.65 -7.01
CA THR A 295 0.49 -14.73 -7.13
C THR A 295 -0.81 -15.42 -6.70
N ALA A 296 -1.08 -16.61 -7.20
CA ALA A 296 -2.32 -17.33 -6.89
C ALA A 296 -2.42 -17.71 -5.41
N VAL A 297 -1.38 -18.30 -4.83
CA VAL A 297 -1.36 -18.72 -3.42
C VAL A 297 -1.28 -17.51 -2.50
N GLY A 298 -0.49 -16.48 -2.86
CA GLY A 298 -0.42 -15.23 -2.11
C GLY A 298 -1.78 -14.55 -1.97
N LEU A 299 -2.53 -14.47 -3.07
CA LEU A 299 -3.86 -13.89 -3.08
C LEU A 299 -4.89 -14.79 -2.38
N ALA A 300 -5.01 -16.06 -2.82
CA ALA A 300 -6.02 -16.97 -2.29
C ALA A 300 -5.86 -17.22 -0.78
N GLY A 301 -4.62 -17.45 -0.33
CA GLY A 301 -4.33 -17.67 1.09
C GLY A 301 -4.69 -16.46 1.95
N SER A 302 -4.32 -15.27 1.50
CA SER A 302 -4.63 -14.03 2.22
C SER A 302 -6.13 -13.73 2.26
N LEU A 303 -6.84 -13.93 1.13
CA LEU A 303 -8.30 -13.78 1.07
C LEU A 303 -9.01 -14.80 1.96
N ALA A 304 -8.55 -16.06 1.98
CA ALA A 304 -9.13 -17.10 2.82
C ALA A 304 -9.00 -16.78 4.32
N ILE A 305 -7.81 -16.34 4.78
CA ILE A 305 -7.63 -15.90 6.17
C ILE A 305 -8.49 -14.68 6.49
N GLY A 306 -8.54 -13.69 5.58
CA GLY A 306 -9.40 -12.52 5.76
C GLY A 306 -10.89 -12.88 5.85
N TRP A 307 -11.34 -13.83 5.05
CA TRP A 307 -12.71 -14.35 5.07
C TRP A 307 -13.03 -15.13 6.36
N LEU A 308 -12.11 -15.99 6.82
CA LEU A 308 -12.24 -16.69 8.09
C LEU A 308 -12.28 -15.72 9.27
N ALA A 309 -11.38 -14.74 9.29
CA ALA A 309 -11.33 -13.71 10.32
C ALA A 309 -12.64 -12.91 10.39
N ALA A 310 -13.24 -12.58 9.24
CA ALA A 310 -14.49 -11.83 9.18
C ALA A 310 -15.70 -12.56 9.81
N ARG A 311 -15.61 -13.88 10.03
CA ARG A 311 -16.67 -14.71 10.65
C ARG A 311 -16.71 -14.63 12.17
N SER A 312 -15.64 -14.14 12.79
CA SER A 312 -15.57 -14.04 14.25
C SER A 312 -14.98 -12.68 14.66
N PRO A 313 -15.64 -11.93 15.56
CA PRO A 313 -15.08 -10.68 16.07
C PRO A 313 -13.77 -10.89 16.83
N TYR A 314 -13.55 -12.07 17.43
CA TYR A 314 -12.30 -12.42 18.09
C TYR A 314 -11.15 -12.59 17.09
N LEU A 315 -11.36 -13.35 16.02
CA LEU A 315 -10.36 -13.51 14.95
C LEU A 315 -10.10 -12.20 14.21
N ASN A 316 -11.15 -11.41 14.00
CA ASN A 316 -11.07 -10.14 13.30
C ASN A 316 -10.37 -9.04 14.12
N LEU A 317 -10.18 -9.25 15.43
CA LEU A 317 -9.53 -8.30 16.33
C LEU A 317 -8.10 -7.97 15.89
N VAL A 318 -7.37 -8.94 15.32
CA VAL A 318 -5.99 -8.76 14.87
C VAL A 318 -5.87 -7.85 13.65
N PHE A 319 -6.95 -7.74 12.83
CA PHE A 319 -6.98 -6.90 11.63
C PHE A 319 -7.71 -5.56 11.88
N TYR A 320 -8.84 -5.59 12.58
CA TYR A 320 -9.73 -4.44 12.78
C TYR A 320 -10.12 -4.28 14.25
N PRO A 321 -9.15 -3.90 15.13
CA PRO A 321 -9.34 -3.91 16.58
C PRO A 321 -10.56 -3.13 17.06
N THR A 322 -10.68 -1.86 16.68
CA THR A 322 -11.78 -1.01 17.17
C THR A 322 -13.16 -1.47 16.68
N ARG A 323 -13.25 -1.98 15.45
CA ARG A 323 -14.50 -2.54 14.91
C ARG A 323 -14.90 -3.79 15.67
N SER A 324 -13.97 -4.69 15.93
CA SER A 324 -14.19 -5.95 16.63
C SER A 324 -14.56 -5.72 18.09
N LEU A 325 -13.88 -4.82 18.78
CA LEU A 325 -14.23 -4.44 20.16
C LEU A 325 -15.64 -3.85 20.27
N ARG A 326 -16.06 -3.03 19.30
CA ARG A 326 -17.44 -2.51 19.26
C ARG A 326 -18.47 -3.62 19.03
N ALA A 327 -18.17 -4.61 18.20
CA ALA A 327 -19.04 -5.76 17.97
C ALA A 327 -19.19 -6.62 19.24
N LEU A 328 -18.07 -6.90 19.92
CA LEU A 328 -18.06 -7.65 21.17
C LEU A 328 -18.82 -6.95 22.32
N ARG A 329 -18.74 -5.60 22.40
CA ARG A 329 -19.51 -4.83 23.39
C ARG A 329 -21.02 -4.80 23.14
N LYS A 330 -21.45 -4.96 21.89
CA LYS A 330 -22.87 -5.01 21.53
C LYS A 330 -23.48 -6.40 21.74
N ALA A 331 -22.64 -7.44 21.80
CA ALA A 331 -23.05 -8.82 22.00
C ALA A 331 -23.13 -9.22 23.49
N ARG A 332 -22.65 -8.35 24.38
CA ARG A 332 -22.84 -8.40 25.86
C ARG A 332 -24.03 -7.54 26.23
#